data_36f2936f6688ad29d70c555ed5185eb7
#
_entry.id   36f2936f6688ad29d70c555ed5185eb7
#
_cell.length_a   1.000
_cell.length_b   1.000
_cell.length_c   1.000
_cell.angle_alpha   90.00
_cell.angle_beta   90.00
_cell.angle_gamma   90.00
#
_symmetry.space_group_name_H-M   'P 1'
#
loop_
_entity.id
_entity.type
_entity.pdbx_description
1 polymer ?
#
loop_
_entity_poly.entity_id
_entity_poly.type
_entity_poly.pdbx_seq_one_letter_code
_entity_poly.pdbx_strand_id
1 'polypeptide(L)'
;MKNNFFILFCLLSLCAKSQTVAGVDTLWKSGPISKRINLVFMGDGYTSAQIPLFLSDVTSTYTYLLNTSPFNNYKNYFNVFAIKCESPQSGVSHPAIATDVTEPVIPVSAVANSFNTRFDNYGTHRLIYSMNSSAVYSTLSSYFPSYDQVVILGNSPEYGGAGGAYAVSSTHTSSKEIVAHEMGHSFAGLADEYWAGAVFATEKPNMTAEPSSANVKWAQWVGLNSIGVYPYGTASPDNSWFRPHQNCKMRFLNQPFCSVCKETIIEKIHSLTNPIDSYDPSNVSAVSFTTASQWFKTRLVLPNPNTLKTTWTMNSVDVLHNQDSMLVASSSMLSGANSLVFTATDTTTLSKDLYHPFTHSYSVLWNINNSYAGISEIKARLEFSVFPNPAADKINLKYSLLEESNMTISVVDLLGTIVIKGKANKQSIGKYENQFDLSSLSEGTYFLSIKINSEIINHKFVILK
;
A
#
# COMPACT_ATOMS: atom_id res chain seq x y z
N MET A 1 34.80 36.06 -68.19
CA MET A 1 34.86 34.69 -67.71
C MET A 1 34.43 34.66 -66.25
N LYS A 2 33.22 34.25 -65.95
CA LYS A 2 32.69 34.16 -64.57
C LYS A 2 32.72 32.68 -64.14
N ASN A 3 33.59 32.31 -63.21
CA ASN A 3 33.65 30.99 -62.63
C ASN A 3 32.54 30.84 -61.58
N ASN A 4 31.54 30.01 -61.83
CA ASN A 4 30.60 29.61 -60.81
C ASN A 4 31.18 28.41 -60.05
N PHE A 5 31.49 28.61 -58.81
CA PHE A 5 31.85 27.52 -57.86
C PHE A 5 30.55 26.94 -57.30
N PHE A 6 30.23 25.73 -57.66
CA PHE A 6 29.10 24.96 -57.08
C PHE A 6 29.60 24.24 -55.83
N ILE A 7 29.21 24.75 -54.63
CA ILE A 7 29.48 24.07 -53.36
C ILE A 7 28.38 22.98 -53.19
N LEU A 8 28.78 21.74 -53.36
CA LEU A 8 27.92 20.57 -53.08
C LEU A 8 27.86 20.34 -51.54
N PHE A 9 26.77 20.77 -50.88
CA PHE A 9 26.51 20.50 -49.49
C PHE A 9 26.08 19.03 -49.35
N CYS A 10 27.01 18.13 -49.01
CA CYS A 10 26.65 16.77 -48.55
C CYS A 10 25.95 16.86 -47.20
N LEU A 11 24.64 16.80 -47.19
CA LEU A 11 23.84 16.53 -45.99
C LEU A 11 24.12 15.08 -45.54
N LEU A 12 25.09 14.93 -44.65
CA LEU A 12 25.19 13.71 -43.82
C LEU A 12 23.92 13.64 -42.94
N SER A 13 22.91 12.93 -43.39
CA SER A 13 21.82 12.52 -42.53
C SER A 13 22.38 11.55 -41.45
N LEU A 14 22.67 12.10 -40.28
CA LEU A 14 22.81 11.30 -39.07
C LEU A 14 21.48 10.57 -38.86
N CYS A 15 21.36 9.37 -39.41
CA CYS A 15 20.33 8.43 -38.97
C CYS A 15 20.57 8.15 -37.49
N ALA A 16 19.97 8.91 -36.63
CA ALA A 16 19.76 8.47 -35.24
C ALA A 16 19.03 7.15 -35.32
N LYS A 17 19.74 6.02 -35.14
CA LYS A 17 19.10 4.72 -35.04
C LYS A 17 18.22 4.78 -33.80
N SER A 18 16.92 4.92 -34.01
CA SER A 18 15.93 4.75 -32.94
C SER A 18 16.16 3.38 -32.32
N GLN A 19 16.23 3.35 -31.01
CA GLN A 19 16.32 2.10 -30.28
C GLN A 19 15.11 1.23 -30.62
N THR A 20 15.34 -0.03 -30.99
CA THR A 20 14.28 -0.96 -31.32
C THR A 20 13.77 -1.62 -30.04
N VAL A 21 12.48 -1.49 -29.77
CA VAL A 21 11.80 -2.17 -28.67
C VAL A 21 10.74 -3.09 -29.23
N ALA A 22 10.88 -4.40 -28.98
CA ALA A 22 9.95 -5.42 -29.44
C ALA A 22 8.64 -5.47 -28.63
N GLY A 23 8.54 -4.67 -27.56
CA GLY A 23 7.34 -4.56 -26.72
C GLY A 23 7.67 -4.64 -25.23
N VAL A 24 6.60 -4.65 -24.42
CA VAL A 24 6.68 -4.77 -22.96
C VAL A 24 5.90 -6.01 -22.52
N ASP A 25 6.54 -6.91 -21.81
CA ASP A 25 5.90 -8.10 -21.24
C ASP A 25 5.62 -7.88 -19.74
N THR A 26 4.47 -8.38 -19.29
CA THR A 26 4.12 -8.46 -17.88
C THR A 26 4.54 -9.83 -17.34
N LEU A 27 5.54 -9.87 -16.47
CA LEU A 27 6.08 -11.12 -15.93
C LEU A 27 5.47 -11.52 -14.58
N TRP A 28 5.13 -10.52 -13.76
CA TRP A 28 4.41 -10.71 -12.50
C TRP A 28 3.45 -9.55 -12.29
N LYS A 29 2.19 -9.84 -12.00
CA LYS A 29 1.17 -8.82 -11.74
C LYS A 29 0.35 -9.16 -10.52
N SER A 30 0.52 -8.39 -9.46
CA SER A 30 -0.22 -8.53 -8.21
C SER A 30 -1.45 -7.60 -8.15
N GLY A 31 -1.48 -6.53 -8.96
CA GLY A 31 -2.59 -5.59 -8.98
C GLY A 31 -2.46 -4.46 -10.01
N PRO A 32 -3.29 -3.41 -9.89
CA PRO A 32 -3.24 -2.26 -10.81
C PRO A 32 -1.86 -1.57 -10.79
N ILE A 33 -1.40 -1.10 -11.95
CA ILE A 33 -0.12 -0.36 -12.09
C ILE A 33 -0.06 0.84 -11.13
N SER A 34 -1.17 1.58 -11.01
CA SER A 34 -1.24 2.79 -10.15
C SER A 34 -1.24 2.50 -8.65
N LYS A 35 -1.25 1.21 -8.23
CA LYS A 35 -1.32 0.79 -6.82
C LYS A 35 -0.26 -0.21 -6.43
N ARG A 36 0.74 -0.42 -7.26
CA ARG A 36 1.86 -1.33 -7.00
C ARG A 36 3.17 -0.65 -7.34
N ILE A 37 4.23 -1.11 -6.73
CA ILE A 37 5.59 -0.77 -7.12
C ILE A 37 5.89 -1.53 -8.41
N ASN A 38 6.16 -0.79 -9.47
CA ASN A 38 6.40 -1.35 -10.80
C ASN A 38 7.92 -1.47 -11.02
N LEU A 39 8.41 -2.68 -10.87
CA LEU A 39 9.80 -3.05 -11.16
C LEU A 39 9.93 -3.35 -12.64
N VAL A 40 10.75 -2.58 -13.35
CA VAL A 40 10.93 -2.69 -14.80
C VAL A 40 12.34 -3.18 -15.11
N PHE A 41 12.45 -4.30 -15.83
CA PHE A 41 13.69 -4.82 -16.36
C PHE A 41 13.88 -4.38 -17.80
N MET A 42 15.11 -4.03 -18.15
CA MET A 42 15.53 -3.67 -19.51
C MET A 42 16.77 -4.48 -19.87
N GLY A 43 16.81 -5.03 -21.09
CA GLY A 43 17.97 -5.76 -21.59
C GLY A 43 18.93 -4.85 -22.33
N ASP A 44 20.24 -5.02 -22.14
CA ASP A 44 21.26 -4.42 -23.00
C ASP A 44 22.22 -5.48 -23.54
N GLY A 45 22.56 -5.39 -24.83
CA GLY A 45 23.36 -6.41 -25.48
C GLY A 45 22.62 -7.70 -25.81
N TYR A 46 21.31 -7.71 -25.85
CA TYR A 46 20.49 -8.81 -26.37
C TYR A 46 20.00 -8.45 -27.79
N THR A 47 20.38 -9.27 -28.78
CA THR A 47 19.83 -9.13 -30.14
C THR A 47 18.39 -9.60 -30.18
N SER A 48 17.66 -9.34 -31.27
CA SER A 48 16.26 -9.81 -31.45
C SER A 48 16.12 -11.33 -31.26
N ALA A 49 17.08 -12.12 -31.73
CA ALA A 49 17.13 -13.57 -31.52
C ALA A 49 17.35 -13.98 -30.04
N GLN A 50 17.87 -13.09 -29.21
CA GLN A 50 18.18 -13.33 -27.81
C GLN A 50 17.13 -12.79 -26.83
N ILE A 51 16.04 -12.20 -27.31
CA ILE A 51 14.93 -11.74 -26.44
C ILE A 51 14.36 -12.87 -25.57
N PRO A 52 14.19 -14.12 -26.05
CA PRO A 52 13.78 -15.22 -25.14
C PRO A 52 14.78 -15.50 -24.01
N LEU A 53 16.09 -15.37 -24.26
CA LEU A 53 17.13 -15.47 -23.24
C LEU A 53 17.01 -14.35 -22.22
N PHE A 54 16.85 -13.09 -22.66
CA PHE A 54 16.61 -11.95 -21.79
C PHE A 54 15.41 -12.20 -20.85
N LEU A 55 14.27 -12.67 -21.37
CA LEU A 55 13.10 -12.96 -20.53
C LEU A 55 13.34 -14.08 -19.51
N SER A 56 14.17 -15.08 -19.86
CA SER A 56 14.61 -16.13 -18.95
C SER A 56 15.47 -15.56 -17.82
N ASP A 57 16.45 -14.71 -18.15
CA ASP A 57 17.36 -14.07 -17.19
C ASP A 57 16.58 -13.16 -16.24
N VAL A 58 15.66 -12.36 -16.76
CA VAL A 58 14.76 -11.55 -15.95
C VAL A 58 13.93 -12.41 -15.02
N THR A 59 13.33 -13.49 -15.52
CA THR A 59 12.47 -14.38 -14.73
C THR A 59 13.25 -15.00 -13.57
N SER A 60 14.46 -15.47 -13.82
CA SER A 60 15.36 -15.98 -12.78
C SER A 60 15.68 -14.92 -11.73
N THR A 61 15.99 -13.70 -12.17
CA THR A 61 16.45 -12.59 -11.33
C THR A 61 15.32 -12.05 -10.43
N TYR A 62 14.15 -11.73 -11.01
CA TYR A 62 13.06 -11.20 -10.18
C TYR A 62 12.48 -12.26 -9.23
N THR A 63 12.46 -13.52 -9.64
CA THR A 63 12.02 -14.61 -8.76
C THR A 63 12.91 -14.72 -7.55
N TYR A 64 14.23 -14.62 -7.71
CA TYR A 64 15.17 -14.59 -6.61
C TYR A 64 14.94 -13.36 -5.71
N LEU A 65 14.86 -12.16 -6.29
CA LEU A 65 14.64 -10.91 -5.56
C LEU A 65 13.36 -10.97 -4.72
N LEU A 66 12.23 -11.34 -5.34
CA LEU A 66 10.93 -11.42 -4.66
C LEU A 66 10.79 -12.63 -3.72
N ASN A 67 11.80 -13.50 -3.62
CA ASN A 67 11.92 -14.53 -2.60
C ASN A 67 12.98 -14.19 -1.53
N THR A 68 13.68 -13.05 -1.67
CA THR A 68 14.66 -12.56 -0.68
C THR A 68 13.96 -11.65 0.33
N SER A 69 14.15 -11.89 1.66
CA SER A 69 13.60 -11.00 2.70
C SER A 69 14.30 -9.63 2.68
N PRO A 70 13.53 -8.49 2.78
CA PRO A 70 12.12 -8.40 3.10
C PRO A 70 11.19 -8.34 1.88
N PHE A 71 11.68 -8.41 0.64
CA PHE A 71 10.85 -8.35 -0.56
C PHE A 71 9.80 -9.47 -0.61
N ASN A 72 10.15 -10.68 -0.12
CA ASN A 72 9.21 -11.79 -0.06
C ASN A 72 8.03 -11.54 0.88
N ASN A 73 8.25 -10.76 1.94
CA ASN A 73 7.19 -10.38 2.88
C ASN A 73 6.16 -9.44 2.24
N TYR A 74 6.61 -8.62 1.28
CA TYR A 74 5.81 -7.62 0.58
C TYR A 74 5.66 -7.92 -0.92
N LYS A 75 5.80 -9.18 -1.34
CA LYS A 75 5.77 -9.59 -2.75
C LYS A 75 4.53 -9.09 -3.49
N ASN A 76 3.37 -9.09 -2.83
CA ASN A 76 2.10 -8.63 -3.41
C ASN A 76 2.04 -7.10 -3.64
N TYR A 77 3.03 -6.35 -3.16
CA TYR A 77 3.14 -4.91 -3.38
C TYR A 77 3.85 -4.57 -4.70
N PHE A 78 4.37 -5.56 -5.43
CA PHE A 78 5.14 -5.39 -6.65
C PHE A 78 4.41 -5.93 -7.87
N ASN A 79 4.58 -5.24 -9.00
CA ASN A 79 4.45 -5.79 -10.35
C ASN A 79 5.84 -5.86 -10.99
N VAL A 80 6.02 -6.75 -11.96
CA VAL A 80 7.28 -6.89 -12.70
C VAL A 80 7.01 -6.88 -14.19
N PHE A 81 7.73 -6.02 -14.89
CA PHE A 81 7.64 -5.83 -16.34
C PHE A 81 9.02 -5.98 -16.98
N ALA A 82 9.04 -6.37 -18.24
CA ALA A 82 10.25 -6.43 -19.06
C ALA A 82 10.06 -5.63 -20.34
N ILE A 83 10.86 -4.59 -20.56
CA ILE A 83 10.94 -3.90 -21.84
C ILE A 83 11.95 -4.63 -22.71
N LYS A 84 11.51 -5.21 -23.82
CA LYS A 84 12.31 -6.01 -24.74
C LYS A 84 13.12 -5.11 -25.68
N CYS A 85 14.23 -4.58 -25.15
CA CYS A 85 15.14 -3.74 -25.93
C CYS A 85 16.05 -4.61 -26.78
N GLU A 86 16.05 -4.38 -28.10
CA GLU A 86 16.88 -5.10 -29.06
C GLU A 86 18.17 -4.33 -29.31
N SER A 87 19.32 -4.94 -29.02
CA SER A 87 20.62 -4.39 -29.33
C SER A 87 21.10 -4.85 -30.71
N PRO A 88 21.78 -3.98 -31.46
CA PRO A 88 22.37 -4.37 -32.76
C PRO A 88 23.38 -5.49 -32.66
N GLN A 89 24.11 -5.57 -31.55
CA GLN A 89 25.12 -6.61 -31.27
C GLN A 89 24.90 -7.23 -29.90
N SER A 90 25.31 -8.49 -29.77
CA SER A 90 25.28 -9.23 -28.51
C SER A 90 26.45 -8.85 -27.62
N GLY A 91 26.18 -8.67 -26.33
CA GLY A 91 27.22 -8.50 -25.31
C GLY A 91 27.32 -7.12 -24.68
N VAL A 92 28.32 -6.98 -23.81
CA VAL A 92 28.65 -5.76 -23.07
C VAL A 92 30.06 -5.35 -23.42
N SER A 93 30.31 -4.04 -23.59
CA SER A 93 31.65 -3.53 -23.94
C SER A 93 32.64 -3.73 -22.78
N HIS A 94 33.87 -4.09 -23.13
CA HIS A 94 35.00 -4.18 -22.21
C HIS A 94 36.21 -3.40 -22.78
N PRO A 95 36.43 -2.16 -22.34
CA PRO A 95 37.52 -1.32 -22.87
C PRO A 95 38.91 -1.65 -22.33
N ALA A 96 39.03 -2.52 -21.32
CA ALA A 96 40.29 -2.89 -20.65
C ALA A 96 41.04 -1.69 -20.04
N ILE A 97 40.30 -0.82 -19.33
CA ILE A 97 40.83 0.40 -18.70
C ILE A 97 40.77 0.37 -17.18
N ALA A 98 40.42 -0.75 -16.57
CA ALA A 98 40.41 -0.93 -15.12
C ALA A 98 41.85 -0.84 -14.56
N THR A 99 41.96 -0.37 -13.31
CA THR A 99 43.23 -0.20 -12.61
C THR A 99 43.32 -1.06 -11.35
N ASP A 100 42.24 -1.72 -10.98
CA ASP A 100 42.15 -2.62 -9.81
C ASP A 100 42.55 -4.07 -10.14
N VAL A 101 42.72 -4.39 -11.41
CA VAL A 101 43.11 -5.69 -11.94
C VAL A 101 44.19 -5.55 -13.03
N THR A 102 44.79 -6.66 -13.41
CA THR A 102 45.68 -6.70 -14.60
C THR A 102 44.85 -6.92 -15.85
N GLU A 103 44.70 -5.88 -16.67
CA GLU A 103 43.96 -5.94 -17.92
C GLU A 103 44.75 -6.55 -19.10
N PRO A 104 44.10 -7.18 -20.10
CA PRO A 104 42.66 -7.44 -20.13
C PRO A 104 42.27 -8.72 -19.37
N VAL A 105 41.28 -8.61 -18.46
CA VAL A 105 40.69 -9.79 -17.76
C VAL A 105 39.90 -10.68 -18.71
N ILE A 106 39.16 -10.03 -19.61
CA ILE A 106 38.43 -10.66 -20.72
C ILE A 106 38.82 -9.94 -22.03
N PRO A 107 38.54 -10.52 -23.22
CA PRO A 107 38.87 -9.86 -24.47
C PRO A 107 38.29 -8.44 -24.58
N VAL A 108 39.13 -7.51 -25.06
CA VAL A 108 38.70 -6.12 -25.34
C VAL A 108 37.57 -6.14 -26.36
N SER A 109 36.52 -5.43 -26.07
CA SER A 109 35.36 -5.35 -26.96
C SER A 109 34.69 -3.97 -26.97
N ALA A 110 34.20 -3.58 -28.13
CA ALA A 110 33.35 -2.41 -28.32
C ALA A 110 32.03 -2.90 -28.95
N VAL A 111 31.00 -3.03 -28.16
CA VAL A 111 29.72 -3.61 -28.57
C VAL A 111 28.72 -2.51 -28.82
N ALA A 112 28.07 -2.53 -30.00
CA ALA A 112 26.93 -1.65 -30.27
C ALA A 112 25.69 -2.22 -29.58
N ASN A 113 25.45 -1.80 -28.34
CA ASN A 113 24.27 -2.15 -27.56
C ASN A 113 23.39 -0.90 -27.31
N SER A 114 22.18 -1.10 -26.80
CA SER A 114 21.13 -0.09 -26.75
C SER A 114 21.43 1.06 -25.76
N PHE A 115 22.03 0.73 -24.62
CA PHE A 115 22.28 1.68 -23.53
C PHE A 115 23.76 1.97 -23.32
N ASN A 116 24.62 1.49 -24.22
CA ASN A 116 26.06 1.60 -24.10
C ASN A 116 26.60 1.07 -22.76
N THR A 117 26.07 -0.10 -22.33
CA THR A 117 26.51 -0.75 -21.10
C THR A 117 27.93 -1.27 -21.29
N ARG A 118 28.82 -0.98 -20.31
CA ARG A 118 30.22 -1.39 -20.34
C ARG A 118 30.79 -1.66 -18.96
N PHE A 119 31.86 -2.46 -18.90
CA PHE A 119 32.71 -2.69 -17.74
C PHE A 119 33.72 -1.56 -17.50
N ASP A 120 34.59 -1.71 -16.53
CA ASP A 120 35.76 -0.88 -16.22
C ASP A 120 35.44 0.57 -15.84
N ASN A 121 34.26 0.82 -15.32
CA ASN A 121 33.91 2.18 -14.90
C ASN A 121 34.65 2.56 -13.60
N TYR A 122 35.06 3.84 -13.54
CA TYR A 122 35.81 4.39 -12.40
C TYR A 122 37.09 3.61 -12.05
N GLY A 123 37.71 3.00 -13.07
CA GLY A 123 38.94 2.22 -12.90
C GLY A 123 38.75 0.86 -12.22
N THR A 124 37.52 0.39 -12.07
CA THR A 124 37.16 -0.88 -11.43
C THR A 124 36.51 -1.82 -12.43
N HIS A 125 37.13 -2.99 -12.68
CA HIS A 125 36.70 -3.93 -13.70
C HIS A 125 35.25 -4.37 -13.55
N ARG A 126 34.84 -4.77 -12.36
CA ARG A 126 33.49 -5.28 -12.06
C ARG A 126 32.38 -4.22 -12.09
N LEU A 127 32.71 -2.95 -12.18
CA LEU A 127 31.68 -1.91 -12.23
C LEU A 127 31.12 -1.78 -13.64
N ILE A 128 29.87 -2.25 -13.79
CA ILE A 128 29.13 -2.22 -15.05
C ILE A 128 28.08 -1.10 -15.00
N TYR A 129 28.15 -0.13 -15.94
CA TYR A 129 27.19 0.96 -16.04
C TYR A 129 26.65 1.13 -17.46
N SER A 130 25.43 1.66 -17.56
CA SER A 130 24.93 2.24 -18.80
C SER A 130 25.53 3.65 -18.98
N MET A 131 26.22 3.86 -20.09
CA MET A 131 26.82 5.15 -20.42
C MET A 131 25.86 6.08 -21.19
N ASN A 132 24.64 5.60 -21.47
CA ASN A 132 23.61 6.35 -22.20
C ASN A 132 22.32 6.42 -21.38
N SER A 133 22.36 7.12 -20.24
CA SER A 133 21.20 7.31 -19.37
C SER A 133 20.03 8.01 -20.10
N SER A 134 20.32 8.88 -21.07
CA SER A 134 19.29 9.52 -21.90
C SER A 134 18.46 8.49 -22.66
N ALA A 135 19.10 7.47 -23.25
CA ALA A 135 18.37 6.38 -23.93
C ALA A 135 17.55 5.54 -22.94
N VAL A 136 18.08 5.27 -21.74
CA VAL A 136 17.35 4.57 -20.67
C VAL A 136 16.05 5.30 -20.34
N TYR A 137 16.14 6.59 -19.98
CA TYR A 137 14.96 7.36 -19.59
C TYR A 137 13.99 7.63 -20.75
N SER A 138 14.51 7.82 -21.97
CA SER A 138 13.67 7.95 -23.17
C SER A 138 12.87 6.68 -23.43
N THR A 139 13.49 5.50 -23.26
CA THR A 139 12.79 4.21 -23.41
C THR A 139 11.71 4.03 -22.35
N LEU A 140 12.04 4.31 -21.08
CA LEU A 140 11.09 4.21 -19.97
C LEU A 140 9.89 5.14 -20.19
N SER A 141 10.12 6.42 -20.53
CA SER A 141 9.05 7.37 -20.76
C SER A 141 8.16 7.03 -21.95
N SER A 142 8.72 6.38 -22.97
CA SER A 142 7.97 5.99 -24.16
C SER A 142 7.17 4.69 -24.01
N TYR A 143 7.69 3.72 -23.26
CA TYR A 143 7.13 2.37 -23.21
C TYR A 143 6.53 1.99 -21.86
N PHE A 144 7.02 2.55 -20.75
CA PHE A 144 6.48 2.29 -19.43
C PHE A 144 6.71 3.46 -18.45
N PRO A 145 6.02 4.61 -18.61
CA PRO A 145 6.24 5.81 -17.80
C PRO A 145 5.88 5.66 -16.31
N SER A 146 5.13 4.61 -15.95
CA SER A 146 4.71 4.32 -14.56
C SER A 146 5.69 3.42 -13.81
N TYR A 147 6.97 3.44 -14.18
CA TYR A 147 8.01 2.70 -13.45
C TYR A 147 8.34 3.36 -12.11
N ASP A 148 8.62 2.56 -11.09
CA ASP A 148 9.14 3.02 -9.79
C ASP A 148 10.60 2.65 -9.60
N GLN A 149 11.01 1.49 -10.14
CA GLN A 149 12.37 0.99 -10.06
C GLN A 149 12.79 0.28 -11.34
N VAL A 150 14.03 0.48 -11.74
CA VAL A 150 14.59 -0.06 -12.98
C VAL A 150 15.80 -0.94 -12.70
N VAL A 151 15.88 -2.05 -13.43
CA VAL A 151 17.05 -2.93 -13.46
C VAL A 151 17.45 -3.16 -14.91
N ILE A 152 18.72 -2.91 -15.23
CA ILE A 152 19.31 -3.20 -16.55
C ILE A 152 20.13 -4.48 -16.42
N LEU A 153 19.81 -5.48 -17.27
CA LEU A 153 20.63 -6.68 -17.42
C LEU A 153 21.49 -6.57 -18.68
N GLY A 154 22.80 -6.51 -18.47
CA GLY A 154 23.80 -6.55 -19.54
C GLY A 154 24.12 -8.01 -19.92
N ASN A 155 23.96 -8.37 -21.20
CA ASN A 155 24.18 -9.74 -21.71
C ASN A 155 25.69 -10.08 -21.71
N SER A 156 26.22 -10.41 -20.54
CA SER A 156 27.61 -10.85 -20.36
C SER A 156 27.69 -11.83 -19.22
N PRO A 157 28.40 -12.97 -19.38
CA PRO A 157 28.66 -13.92 -18.31
C PRO A 157 29.74 -13.45 -17.34
N GLU A 158 30.43 -12.33 -17.61
CA GLU A 158 31.44 -11.75 -16.73
C GLU A 158 30.83 -11.16 -15.47
N TYR A 159 31.51 -11.28 -14.35
CA TYR A 159 31.04 -10.78 -13.07
C TYR A 159 31.02 -9.24 -13.05
N GLY A 160 29.83 -8.67 -12.76
CA GLY A 160 29.71 -7.21 -12.62
C GLY A 160 28.32 -6.74 -12.21
N GLY A 161 28.34 -5.63 -11.51
CA GLY A 161 27.13 -4.90 -11.11
C GLY A 161 27.45 -3.49 -10.64
N ALA A 162 26.44 -2.65 -10.59
CA ALA A 162 26.51 -1.31 -10.02
C ALA A 162 25.10 -0.79 -9.70
N GLY A 163 24.97 -0.10 -8.56
CA GLY A 163 23.79 0.65 -8.17
C GLY A 163 23.94 2.14 -8.48
N GLY A 164 22.83 2.86 -8.44
CA GLY A 164 22.77 4.29 -8.68
C GLY A 164 21.32 4.73 -8.79
N ALA A 165 21.00 5.50 -9.82
CA ALA A 165 19.60 5.83 -10.14
C ALA A 165 18.80 4.60 -10.57
N TYR A 166 19.46 3.57 -11.05
CA TYR A 166 18.93 2.24 -11.36
C TYR A 166 20.03 1.20 -11.13
N ALA A 167 19.60 -0.06 -10.91
CA ALA A 167 20.53 -1.17 -10.80
C ALA A 167 20.98 -1.63 -12.19
N VAL A 168 22.27 -1.97 -12.33
CA VAL A 168 22.82 -2.62 -13.53
C VAL A 168 23.50 -3.91 -13.08
N SER A 169 23.32 -5.00 -13.79
CA SER A 169 24.02 -6.26 -13.53
C SER A 169 24.31 -7.00 -14.82
N SER A 170 25.41 -7.76 -14.84
CA SER A 170 25.66 -8.76 -15.87
C SER A 170 24.76 -9.99 -15.67
N THR A 171 24.91 -11.03 -16.50
CA THR A 171 24.24 -12.33 -16.37
C THR A 171 25.13 -13.41 -15.75
N HIS A 172 26.17 -13.03 -15.03
CA HIS A 172 27.00 -13.95 -14.26
C HIS A 172 26.16 -14.83 -13.32
N THR A 173 26.67 -15.99 -12.92
CA THR A 173 25.98 -16.91 -12.00
C THR A 173 25.54 -16.28 -10.69
N SER A 174 26.25 -15.22 -10.24
CA SER A 174 25.92 -14.40 -9.06
C SER A 174 24.97 -13.23 -9.36
N SER A 175 24.50 -13.03 -10.60
CA SER A 175 23.72 -11.85 -10.99
C SER A 175 22.49 -11.61 -10.10
N LYS A 176 21.82 -12.66 -9.67
CA LYS A 176 20.66 -12.59 -8.76
C LYS A 176 21.01 -11.95 -7.42
N GLU A 177 22.15 -12.34 -6.85
CA GLU A 177 22.70 -11.78 -5.62
C GLU A 177 23.12 -10.32 -5.82
N ILE A 178 23.78 -10.05 -6.98
CA ILE A 178 24.20 -8.71 -7.35
C ILE A 178 22.98 -7.80 -7.48
N VAL A 179 21.95 -8.19 -8.24
CA VAL A 179 20.73 -7.36 -8.38
C VAL A 179 20.07 -7.11 -7.03
N ALA A 180 19.98 -8.10 -6.15
CA ALA A 180 19.43 -7.89 -4.82
C ALA A 180 20.26 -6.91 -3.97
N HIS A 181 21.59 -6.92 -4.09
CA HIS A 181 22.51 -5.96 -3.47
C HIS A 181 22.31 -4.56 -4.06
N GLU A 182 22.33 -4.43 -5.40
CA GLU A 182 22.19 -3.15 -6.11
C GLU A 182 20.79 -2.51 -5.91
N MET A 183 19.77 -3.34 -5.68
CA MET A 183 18.45 -2.87 -5.22
C MET A 183 18.51 -2.25 -3.82
N GLY A 184 19.42 -2.70 -2.96
CA GLY A 184 19.69 -2.02 -1.69
C GLY A 184 20.11 -0.57 -1.90
N HIS A 185 20.96 -0.29 -2.87
CA HIS A 185 21.38 1.07 -3.23
C HIS A 185 20.27 1.85 -3.95
N SER A 186 19.82 1.35 -5.09
CA SER A 186 18.97 2.10 -6.01
C SER A 186 17.52 2.25 -5.52
N PHE A 187 16.99 1.25 -4.80
CA PHE A 187 15.62 1.28 -4.28
C PHE A 187 15.56 1.89 -2.88
N ALA A 188 16.44 1.47 -1.97
CA ALA A 188 16.36 1.83 -0.55
C ALA A 188 17.42 2.85 -0.08
N GLY A 189 18.34 3.26 -0.95
CA GLY A 189 19.37 4.26 -0.63
C GLY A 189 20.41 3.78 0.39
N LEU A 190 20.61 2.47 0.52
CA LEU A 190 21.59 1.87 1.41
C LEU A 190 23.03 2.15 0.92
N ALA A 191 23.99 2.19 1.85
CA ALA A 191 25.41 2.18 1.54
C ALA A 191 25.95 0.75 1.47
N ASP A 192 27.10 0.58 0.81
CA ASP A 192 27.91 -0.62 1.02
C ASP A 192 28.31 -0.74 2.49
N GLU A 193 28.32 -1.96 3.03
CA GLU A 193 28.83 -2.24 4.38
C GLU A 193 30.29 -2.78 4.34
N TYR A 194 30.92 -2.79 3.15
CA TYR A 194 32.37 -2.83 3.00
C TYR A 194 32.92 -1.43 2.70
N TRP A 195 34.20 -1.19 2.91
CA TRP A 195 34.79 0.13 2.61
C TRP A 195 35.00 0.29 1.10
N ALA A 196 34.17 1.11 0.50
CA ALA A 196 34.22 1.42 -0.94
C ALA A 196 35.11 2.64 -1.25
N GLY A 197 35.69 3.27 -0.23
CA GLY A 197 36.52 4.47 -0.34
C GLY A 197 35.88 5.72 0.25
N ALA A 198 36.71 6.69 0.64
CA ALA A 198 36.29 7.91 1.33
C ALA A 198 35.28 8.75 0.52
N VAL A 199 35.35 8.70 -0.80
CA VAL A 199 34.44 9.44 -1.72
C VAL A 199 32.99 8.96 -1.61
N PHE A 200 32.74 7.72 -1.17
CA PHE A 200 31.42 7.13 -0.98
C PHE A 200 30.95 7.20 0.47
N ALA A 201 31.82 7.60 1.42
CA ALA A 201 31.50 7.71 2.81
C ALA A 201 30.59 8.93 3.07
N THR A 202 29.32 8.67 3.32
CA THR A 202 28.27 9.66 3.60
C THR A 202 27.19 9.05 4.48
N GLU A 203 26.45 9.92 5.15
CA GLU A 203 25.31 9.48 5.97
C GLU A 203 24.24 8.77 5.13
N LYS A 204 24.01 7.51 5.44
CA LYS A 204 22.99 6.63 4.81
C LYS A 204 22.22 5.88 5.92
N PRO A 205 21.09 5.24 5.65
CA PRO A 205 20.37 4.50 6.67
C PRO A 205 21.22 3.47 7.43
N ASN A 206 22.15 2.81 6.73
CA ASN A 206 23.05 1.78 7.27
C ASN A 206 24.53 2.22 7.35
N MET A 207 24.81 3.53 7.27
CA MET A 207 26.16 4.09 7.37
C MET A 207 26.12 5.42 8.11
N THR A 208 27.04 5.62 9.08
CA THR A 208 27.10 6.85 9.87
C THR A 208 28.51 7.12 10.38
N ALA A 209 28.81 8.40 10.63
CA ALA A 209 30.00 8.84 11.38
C ALA A 209 29.76 8.84 12.91
N GLU A 210 28.53 8.61 13.39
CA GLU A 210 28.18 8.58 14.81
C GLU A 210 28.67 7.27 15.46
N PRO A 211 29.61 7.30 16.45
CA PRO A 211 30.15 6.12 17.11
C PRO A 211 29.31 5.64 18.29
N SER A 212 28.41 6.47 18.83
CA SER A 212 27.64 6.14 20.01
C SER A 212 26.46 5.21 19.67
N SER A 213 26.43 4.06 20.31
CA SER A 213 25.34 3.10 20.16
C SER A 213 23.97 3.63 20.58
N ALA A 214 23.93 4.67 21.41
CA ALA A 214 22.69 5.32 21.84
C ALA A 214 22.18 6.34 20.82
N ASN A 215 23.05 6.87 19.94
CA ASN A 215 22.72 7.96 19.05
C ASN A 215 22.67 7.56 17.56
N VAL A 216 23.17 6.36 17.20
CA VAL A 216 23.08 5.88 15.82
C VAL A 216 21.65 5.79 15.34
N LYS A 217 21.42 5.97 14.03
CA LYS A 217 20.08 5.91 13.41
C LYS A 217 19.32 4.61 13.69
N TRP A 218 20.04 3.54 13.97
CA TRP A 218 19.52 2.20 14.26
C TRP A 218 19.67 1.82 15.75
N ALA A 219 19.67 2.80 16.68
CA ALA A 219 19.85 2.55 18.11
C ALA A 219 18.84 1.54 18.68
N GLN A 220 17.60 1.54 18.18
CA GLN A 220 16.53 0.62 18.57
C GLN A 220 16.82 -0.86 18.21
N TRP A 221 17.77 -1.11 17.31
CA TRP A 221 18.22 -2.45 16.93
C TRP A 221 19.46 -2.91 17.68
N VAL A 222 20.24 -2.01 18.28
CA VAL A 222 21.51 -2.34 18.93
C VAL A 222 21.33 -3.41 20.00
N GLY A 223 22.16 -4.45 19.93
CA GLY A 223 22.06 -5.63 20.79
C GLY A 223 21.07 -6.70 20.33
N LEU A 224 20.30 -6.46 19.28
CA LEU A 224 19.37 -7.43 18.69
C LEU A 224 19.91 -7.90 17.34
N ASN A 225 19.71 -9.19 17.01
CA ASN A 225 20.04 -9.76 15.69
C ASN A 225 21.48 -9.46 15.23
N SER A 226 22.44 -9.42 16.17
CA SER A 226 23.83 -9.05 15.93
C SER A 226 24.02 -7.63 15.37
N ILE A 227 23.06 -6.73 15.57
CA ILE A 227 23.20 -5.32 15.24
C ILE A 227 24.03 -4.62 16.32
N GLY A 228 24.99 -3.83 15.87
CA GLY A 228 25.87 -3.04 16.71
C GLY A 228 26.32 -1.77 16.01
N VAL A 229 27.47 -1.26 16.40
CA VAL A 229 28.15 -0.11 15.77
C VAL A 229 29.57 -0.59 15.43
N TYR A 230 29.77 -0.99 14.18
CA TYR A 230 31.00 -1.61 13.75
C TYR A 230 31.75 -0.68 12.80
N PRO A 231 33.03 -0.34 13.09
CA PRO A 231 33.83 0.46 12.18
C PRO A 231 34.03 -0.29 10.85
N TYR A 232 34.20 0.47 9.76
CA TYR A 232 34.46 -0.13 8.45
C TYR A 232 35.87 -0.73 8.37
N GLY A 233 36.84 -0.19 9.11
CA GLY A 233 38.20 -0.67 9.18
C GLY A 233 38.90 -0.27 10.49
N THR A 234 40.23 -0.32 10.48
CA THR A 234 41.08 -0.08 11.66
C THR A 234 41.93 1.16 11.58
N ALA A 235 41.96 1.84 10.42
CA ALA A 235 42.76 3.03 10.14
C ALA A 235 41.86 4.19 9.65
N SER A 236 42.38 5.42 9.64
CA SER A 236 41.68 6.57 9.06
C SER A 236 41.74 6.49 7.52
N PRO A 237 40.62 6.82 6.82
CA PRO A 237 39.34 7.34 7.32
C PRO A 237 38.29 6.27 7.62
N ASP A 238 38.54 4.98 7.33
CA ASP A 238 37.54 3.90 7.44
C ASP A 238 37.10 3.60 8.88
N ASN A 239 37.96 3.85 9.87
CA ASN A 239 37.61 3.68 11.30
C ASN A 239 36.71 4.78 11.86
N SER A 240 36.46 5.86 11.11
CA SER A 240 35.59 6.97 11.49
C SER A 240 34.16 6.82 10.96
N TRP A 241 33.89 5.73 10.26
CA TRP A 241 32.58 5.40 9.73
C TRP A 241 32.12 4.04 10.26
N PHE A 242 30.83 3.91 10.50
CA PHE A 242 30.25 2.76 11.17
C PHE A 242 29.07 2.18 10.35
N ARG A 243 28.93 0.84 10.45
CA ARG A 243 27.86 0.05 9.85
C ARG A 243 27.13 -0.75 10.94
N PRO A 244 25.86 -1.18 10.71
CA PRO A 244 25.08 -1.88 11.70
C PRO A 244 25.43 -3.34 11.91
N HIS A 245 26.01 -4.01 10.89
CA HIS A 245 26.21 -5.47 10.92
C HIS A 245 27.50 -5.91 10.25
N GLN A 246 27.99 -7.08 10.64
CA GLN A 246 29.23 -7.61 10.06
C GLN A 246 29.03 -8.58 8.88
N ASN A 247 27.83 -9.17 8.77
CA ASN A 247 27.50 -10.17 7.74
C ASN A 247 26.14 -9.83 7.07
N CYS A 248 26.10 -8.70 6.39
CA CYS A 248 24.94 -8.22 5.66
C CYS A 248 25.11 -8.43 4.15
N LYS A 249 24.02 -8.54 3.39
CA LYS A 249 24.02 -8.54 1.91
C LYS A 249 24.71 -7.29 1.34
N MET A 250 24.59 -6.14 2.02
CA MET A 250 25.29 -4.91 1.63
C MET A 250 26.81 -4.97 1.86
N ARG A 251 27.33 -6.07 2.42
CA ARG A 251 28.77 -6.32 2.60
C ARG A 251 29.25 -7.51 1.80
N PHE A 252 28.49 -8.59 1.79
CA PHE A 252 28.86 -9.86 1.16
C PHE A 252 27.66 -10.44 0.42
N LEU A 253 27.87 -10.90 -0.79
CA LEU A 253 26.87 -11.71 -1.49
C LEU A 253 26.59 -13.00 -0.72
N ASN A 254 25.46 -13.64 -1.00
CA ASN A 254 24.98 -14.86 -0.32
C ASN A 254 24.69 -14.68 1.18
N GLN A 255 24.63 -13.44 1.67
CA GLN A 255 24.16 -13.12 3.01
C GLN A 255 22.75 -12.52 2.96
N PRO A 256 21.94 -12.64 4.04
CA PRO A 256 20.69 -11.91 4.14
C PRO A 256 20.94 -10.41 4.35
N PHE A 257 19.98 -9.56 4.03
CA PHE A 257 19.96 -8.19 4.55
C PHE A 257 19.87 -8.22 6.08
N CYS A 258 20.63 -7.38 6.75
CA CYS A 258 20.53 -7.21 8.20
C CYS A 258 19.23 -6.49 8.59
N SER A 259 18.91 -6.44 9.89
CA SER A 259 17.64 -5.85 10.37
C SER A 259 17.48 -4.39 9.97
N VAL A 260 18.54 -3.59 10.02
CA VAL A 260 18.53 -2.17 9.63
C VAL A 260 18.24 -2.01 8.13
N CYS A 261 18.89 -2.83 7.29
CA CYS A 261 18.67 -2.80 5.85
C CYS A 261 17.25 -3.27 5.47
N LYS A 262 16.73 -4.29 6.17
CA LYS A 262 15.34 -4.75 5.98
C LYS A 262 14.33 -3.66 6.36
N GLU A 263 14.49 -3.03 7.51
CA GLU A 263 13.66 -1.91 7.95
C GLU A 263 13.64 -0.82 6.88
N THR A 264 14.80 -0.36 6.42
CA THR A 264 14.90 0.68 5.38
C THR A 264 14.16 0.29 4.08
N ILE A 265 14.27 -0.97 3.64
CA ILE A 265 13.56 -1.46 2.45
C ILE A 265 12.04 -1.45 2.69
N ILE A 266 11.58 -1.83 3.87
CA ILE A 266 10.14 -1.84 4.24
C ILE A 266 9.58 -0.42 4.26
N GLU A 267 10.28 0.52 4.90
CA GLU A 267 9.89 1.94 4.92
C GLU A 267 9.77 2.49 3.48
N LYS A 268 10.70 2.10 2.59
CA LYS A 268 10.64 2.47 1.18
C LYS A 268 9.44 1.86 0.47
N ILE A 269 9.11 0.59 0.71
CA ILE A 269 7.92 -0.07 0.14
C ILE A 269 6.66 0.71 0.53
N HIS A 270 6.50 1.01 1.82
CA HIS A 270 5.34 1.74 2.32
C HIS A 270 5.28 3.20 1.84
N SER A 271 6.42 3.83 1.56
CA SER A 271 6.44 5.19 0.98
C SER A 271 5.89 5.24 -0.45
N LEU A 272 5.87 4.11 -1.16
CA LEU A 272 5.46 4.01 -2.56
C LEU A 272 4.07 3.41 -2.76
N THR A 273 3.52 2.72 -1.74
CA THR A 273 2.27 1.97 -1.89
C THR A 273 1.35 2.13 -0.69
N ASN A 274 0.04 1.96 -0.94
CA ASN A 274 -1.00 1.92 0.07
C ASN A 274 -1.61 0.50 0.08
N PRO A 275 -1.72 -0.17 1.23
CA PRO A 275 -2.29 -1.50 1.31
C PRO A 275 -3.79 -1.56 1.01
N ILE A 276 -4.52 -0.44 1.02
CA ILE A 276 -5.95 -0.42 0.69
C ILE A 276 -6.12 -0.41 -0.83
N ASP A 277 -6.40 -1.57 -1.39
CA ASP A 277 -6.51 -1.77 -2.84
C ASP A 277 -7.83 -1.20 -3.40
N SER A 278 -8.94 -1.45 -2.70
CA SER A 278 -10.26 -0.90 -3.03
C SER A 278 -11.18 -0.90 -1.83
N TYR A 279 -12.27 -0.20 -1.93
CA TYR A 279 -13.32 -0.16 -0.91
C TYR A 279 -14.69 0.09 -1.56
N ASP A 280 -15.74 -0.39 -0.88
CA ASP A 280 -17.14 -0.25 -1.27
C ASP A 280 -17.99 -0.04 -0.01
N PRO A 281 -18.92 0.92 -0.02
CA PRO A 281 -19.29 1.84 -1.09
C PRO A 281 -18.21 2.89 -1.37
N SER A 282 -18.36 3.62 -2.49
CA SER A 282 -17.54 4.81 -2.77
C SER A 282 -17.73 5.88 -1.69
N ASN A 283 -16.66 6.58 -1.32
CA ASN A 283 -16.68 7.67 -0.33
C ASN A 283 -16.59 9.07 -0.94
N VAL A 284 -16.73 9.19 -2.27
CA VAL A 284 -16.67 10.47 -2.99
C VAL A 284 -17.83 11.39 -2.57
N SER A 285 -18.96 10.80 -2.20
CA SER A 285 -20.11 11.49 -1.63
C SER A 285 -20.58 10.80 -0.36
N ALA A 286 -21.39 11.49 0.45
CA ALA A 286 -21.98 10.88 1.63
C ALA A 286 -22.83 9.66 1.25
N VAL A 287 -22.67 8.58 1.99
CA VAL A 287 -23.46 7.35 1.84
C VAL A 287 -24.80 7.55 2.52
N SER A 288 -25.88 7.57 1.75
CA SER A 288 -27.24 7.68 2.31
C SER A 288 -27.81 6.30 2.58
N PHE A 289 -28.24 6.05 3.82
CA PHE A 289 -28.91 4.81 4.18
C PHE A 289 -30.37 4.84 3.72
N THR A 290 -30.68 3.94 2.81
CA THR A 290 -32.06 3.69 2.29
C THR A 290 -32.60 2.34 2.74
N THR A 291 -31.78 1.54 3.44
CA THR A 291 -32.07 0.21 3.96
C THR A 291 -31.72 0.13 5.44
N ALA A 292 -32.22 -0.89 6.13
CA ALA A 292 -31.96 -1.12 7.57
C ALA A 292 -30.48 -1.37 7.87
N SER A 293 -29.72 -1.88 6.91
CA SER A 293 -28.29 -2.14 7.05
C SER A 293 -27.57 -2.07 5.70
N GLN A 294 -26.27 -1.80 5.73
CA GLN A 294 -25.40 -1.75 4.56
C GLN A 294 -24.03 -2.30 4.89
N TRP A 295 -23.44 -3.06 3.93
CA TRP A 295 -22.06 -3.50 4.01
C TRP A 295 -21.09 -2.41 3.61
N PHE A 296 -20.02 -2.27 4.40
CA PHE A 296 -18.80 -1.55 4.06
C PHE A 296 -17.67 -2.58 3.96
N LYS A 297 -16.94 -2.54 2.87
CA LYS A 297 -15.91 -3.54 2.56
C LYS A 297 -14.64 -2.84 2.10
N THR A 298 -13.49 -3.42 2.47
CA THR A 298 -12.19 -3.04 1.96
C THR A 298 -11.48 -4.26 1.40
N ARG A 299 -10.69 -4.05 0.38
CA ARG A 299 -9.77 -5.07 -0.13
C ARG A 299 -8.36 -4.62 0.15
N LEU A 300 -7.59 -5.47 0.81
CA LEU A 300 -6.23 -5.18 1.22
C LEU A 300 -5.22 -5.98 0.41
N VAL A 301 -4.07 -5.35 0.16
CA VAL A 301 -2.85 -6.03 -0.29
C VAL A 301 -2.11 -6.48 0.97
N LEU A 302 -2.11 -7.77 1.22
CA LEU A 302 -1.56 -8.30 2.46
C LEU A 302 -0.08 -8.62 2.32
N PRO A 303 0.78 -8.22 3.29
CA PRO A 303 2.12 -8.78 3.45
C PRO A 303 2.03 -10.28 3.84
N ASN A 304 3.14 -10.99 3.73
CA ASN A 304 3.22 -12.39 4.12
C ASN A 304 4.39 -12.62 5.12
N PRO A 305 4.12 -12.99 6.39
CA PRO A 305 2.80 -13.14 7.00
C PRO A 305 2.02 -11.83 7.05
N ASN A 306 0.69 -11.91 7.20
CA ASN A 306 -0.14 -10.71 7.34
C ASN A 306 0.16 -10.01 8.66
N THR A 307 0.70 -8.80 8.56
CA THR A 307 1.03 -7.93 9.69
C THR A 307 0.10 -6.72 9.79
N LEU A 308 -0.87 -6.58 8.88
CA LEU A 308 -1.84 -5.49 8.93
C LEU A 308 -2.83 -5.73 10.08
N LYS A 309 -2.97 -4.72 10.94
CA LYS A 309 -4.06 -4.62 11.92
C LYS A 309 -5.09 -3.66 11.39
N THR A 310 -6.35 -4.07 11.44
CA THR A 310 -7.45 -3.23 10.95
C THR A 310 -8.39 -2.84 12.07
N THR A 311 -8.92 -1.62 12.00
CA THR A 311 -9.90 -1.08 12.95
C THR A 311 -10.98 -0.34 12.17
N TRP A 312 -12.22 -0.58 12.56
CA TRP A 312 -13.39 0.19 12.14
C TRP A 312 -13.81 1.08 13.30
N THR A 313 -13.94 2.37 13.04
CA THR A 313 -14.31 3.40 14.03
C THR A 313 -15.58 4.08 13.57
N MET A 314 -16.63 4.04 14.39
CA MET A 314 -17.90 4.72 14.15
C MET A 314 -18.03 5.92 15.08
N ASN A 315 -18.19 7.13 14.54
CA ASN A 315 -18.33 8.37 15.34
C ASN A 315 -17.25 8.50 16.42
N SER A 316 -15.98 8.21 16.06
CA SER A 316 -14.80 8.22 16.95
C SER A 316 -14.77 7.14 18.02
N VAL A 317 -15.60 6.09 17.91
CA VAL A 317 -15.57 4.91 18.79
C VAL A 317 -15.18 3.68 17.99
N ASP A 318 -14.19 2.93 18.46
CA ASP A 318 -13.76 1.67 17.84
C ASP A 318 -14.84 0.59 18.03
N VAL A 319 -15.27 -0.01 16.93
CA VAL A 319 -16.43 -0.93 16.92
C VAL A 319 -16.07 -2.31 16.40
N LEU A 320 -15.02 -2.47 15.60
CA LEU A 320 -14.63 -3.77 15.03
C LEU A 320 -13.14 -3.78 14.71
N HIS A 321 -12.46 -4.89 14.97
CA HIS A 321 -11.04 -5.09 14.73
C HIS A 321 -10.74 -6.31 13.87
N ASN A 322 -9.65 -6.25 13.10
CA ASN A 322 -9.09 -7.35 12.31
C ASN A 322 -10.10 -7.98 11.32
N GLN A 323 -10.97 -7.15 10.77
CA GLN A 323 -11.92 -7.52 9.71
C GLN A 323 -11.75 -6.54 8.54
N ASP A 324 -11.96 -7.04 7.33
CA ASP A 324 -11.93 -6.26 6.09
C ASP A 324 -13.31 -5.74 5.67
N SER A 325 -14.36 -6.16 6.36
CA SER A 325 -15.75 -5.77 6.07
C SER A 325 -16.56 -5.61 7.35
N MET A 326 -17.53 -4.70 7.31
CA MET A 326 -18.45 -4.41 8.42
C MET A 326 -19.87 -4.21 7.90
N LEU A 327 -20.83 -4.88 8.53
CA LEU A 327 -22.25 -4.58 8.32
C LEU A 327 -22.67 -3.49 9.31
N VAL A 328 -23.07 -2.35 8.81
CA VAL A 328 -23.56 -1.23 9.62
C VAL A 328 -25.09 -1.24 9.58
N ALA A 329 -25.72 -1.30 10.75
CA ALA A 329 -27.18 -1.16 10.88
C ALA A 329 -27.55 0.31 11.12
N SER A 330 -28.64 0.77 10.54
CA SER A 330 -29.17 2.13 10.75
C SER A 330 -29.46 2.41 12.22
N SER A 331 -29.91 1.39 12.96
CA SER A 331 -30.21 1.46 14.40
C SER A 331 -28.98 1.64 15.30
N SER A 332 -27.77 1.35 14.80
CA SER A 332 -26.51 1.56 15.53
C SER A 332 -25.90 2.95 15.33
N MET A 333 -26.52 3.77 14.52
CA MET A 333 -26.06 5.13 14.17
C MET A 333 -26.93 6.22 14.77
N LEU A 334 -26.37 7.41 14.89
CA LEU A 334 -27.14 8.62 15.18
C LEU A 334 -28.08 8.96 14.00
N SER A 335 -29.20 9.61 14.28
CA SER A 335 -30.02 10.21 13.22
C SER A 335 -29.23 11.33 12.54
N GLY A 336 -29.23 11.37 11.21
CA GLY A 336 -28.49 12.35 10.42
C GLY A 336 -27.05 11.96 10.15
N ALA A 337 -26.11 12.88 10.37
CA ALA A 337 -24.71 12.71 10.00
C ALA A 337 -23.94 11.78 10.94
N ASN A 338 -23.21 10.85 10.35
CA ASN A 338 -22.30 9.92 11.03
C ASN A 338 -20.99 9.83 10.24
N SER A 339 -19.94 9.36 10.90
CA SER A 339 -18.66 9.02 10.26
C SER A 339 -18.30 7.58 10.52
N LEU A 340 -17.84 6.88 9.48
CA LEU A 340 -17.23 5.55 9.57
C LEU A 340 -15.84 5.63 9.02
N VAL A 341 -14.85 5.22 9.80
CA VAL A 341 -13.45 5.18 9.40
C VAL A 341 -12.97 3.73 9.45
N PHE A 342 -12.39 3.28 8.35
CA PHE A 342 -11.57 2.07 8.33
C PHE A 342 -10.10 2.48 8.38
N THR A 343 -9.32 1.83 9.22
CA THR A 343 -7.88 2.04 9.33
C THR A 343 -7.15 0.70 9.21
N ALA A 344 -6.09 0.66 8.38
CA ALA A 344 -5.16 -0.46 8.28
C ALA A 344 -3.76 0.04 8.64
N THR A 345 -3.13 -0.58 9.65
CA THR A 345 -1.81 -0.23 10.15
C THR A 345 -0.87 -1.42 10.01
N ASP A 346 0.30 -1.23 9.41
CA ASP A 346 1.32 -2.27 9.42
C ASP A 346 1.99 -2.34 10.80
N THR A 347 2.03 -3.55 11.36
CA THR A 347 2.63 -3.83 12.67
C THR A 347 3.75 -4.86 12.54
N THR A 348 4.46 -4.85 11.41
CA THR A 348 5.57 -5.77 11.17
C THR A 348 6.64 -5.65 12.25
N THR A 349 7.17 -6.78 12.69
CA THR A 349 8.31 -6.83 13.61
C THR A 349 9.67 -6.66 12.91
N LEU A 350 9.65 -6.55 11.58
CA LEU A 350 10.84 -6.28 10.77
C LEU A 350 11.22 -4.79 10.75
N SER A 351 10.37 -3.91 11.26
CA SER A 351 10.68 -2.52 11.61
C SER A 351 10.61 -2.32 13.13
N LYS A 352 11.50 -1.52 13.66
CA LYS A 352 11.52 -1.05 15.05
C LYS A 352 11.47 0.48 15.13
N ASP A 353 11.27 1.14 13.99
CA ASP A 353 10.99 2.57 14.00
C ASP A 353 9.70 2.81 14.79
N LEU A 354 9.82 3.60 15.87
CA LEU A 354 8.70 3.93 16.76
C LEU A 354 7.56 4.65 16.03
N TYR A 355 7.87 5.31 14.94
CA TYR A 355 6.89 6.02 14.11
C TYR A 355 6.27 5.14 13.03
N HIS A 356 6.81 3.95 12.75
CA HIS A 356 6.32 3.04 11.71
C HIS A 356 4.80 2.83 11.77
N PRO A 357 4.18 2.47 12.92
CA PRO A 357 2.73 2.27 12.99
C PRO A 357 1.91 3.55 12.75
N PHE A 358 2.49 4.71 13.04
CA PHE A 358 1.83 6.01 12.83
C PHE A 358 1.95 6.47 11.37
N THR A 359 3.14 6.32 10.80
CA THR A 359 3.44 6.72 9.42
C THR A 359 2.74 5.80 8.42
N HIS A 360 2.65 4.50 8.73
CA HIS A 360 2.06 3.47 7.87
C HIS A 360 0.68 3.01 8.37
N SER A 361 -0.12 3.99 8.77
CA SER A 361 -1.54 3.86 9.07
C SER A 361 -2.35 4.50 7.96
N TYR A 362 -3.12 3.70 7.25
CA TYR A 362 -3.88 4.08 6.05
C TYR A 362 -5.36 4.02 6.35
N SER A 363 -6.11 5.04 5.95
CA SER A 363 -7.53 5.13 6.31
C SER A 363 -8.44 5.44 5.12
N VAL A 364 -9.69 5.00 5.25
CA VAL A 364 -10.81 5.37 4.40
C VAL A 364 -11.90 5.94 5.29
N LEU A 365 -12.35 7.14 5.01
CA LEU A 365 -13.44 7.80 5.71
C LEU A 365 -14.70 7.77 4.83
N TRP A 366 -15.81 7.30 5.37
CA TRP A 366 -17.14 7.50 4.82
C TRP A 366 -17.92 8.47 5.69
N ASN A 367 -18.45 9.50 5.06
CA ASN A 367 -19.53 10.30 5.64
C ASN A 367 -20.84 9.57 5.37
N ILE A 368 -21.63 9.33 6.41
CA ILE A 368 -22.89 8.59 6.30
C ILE A 368 -24.03 9.52 6.71
N ASN A 369 -25.07 9.58 5.88
CA ASN A 369 -26.31 10.23 6.26
C ASN A 369 -27.37 9.17 6.58
N ASN A 370 -27.67 9.00 7.87
CA ASN A 370 -28.71 8.10 8.33
C ASN A 370 -30.06 8.82 8.31
N SER A 371 -30.69 8.82 7.15
CA SER A 371 -32.08 9.31 6.95
C SER A 371 -33.09 8.18 7.10
N TYR A 372 -32.61 6.94 7.34
CA TYR A 372 -33.50 5.82 7.60
C TYR A 372 -34.10 5.99 9.01
N ALA A 373 -35.23 6.66 9.07
CA ALA A 373 -36.03 6.75 10.30
C ALA A 373 -36.58 5.35 10.56
N GLY A 374 -36.12 4.70 11.63
CA GLY A 374 -36.49 3.33 12.02
C GLY A 374 -37.99 3.08 12.35
N ILE A 375 -38.85 3.94 11.86
CA ILE A 375 -40.33 3.81 11.93
C ILE A 375 -40.79 2.55 11.17
N SER A 376 -40.07 2.07 10.16
CA SER A 376 -40.50 0.92 9.35
C SER A 376 -40.24 -0.43 10.04
N GLU A 377 -39.19 -0.59 10.83
CA GLU A 377 -38.92 -1.86 11.53
C GLU A 377 -39.88 -2.09 12.69
N ILE A 378 -40.19 -1.05 13.44
CA ILE A 378 -41.18 -1.12 14.52
C ILE A 378 -42.58 -1.39 13.95
N LYS A 379 -42.97 -0.72 12.84
CA LYS A 379 -44.24 -0.99 12.14
C LYS A 379 -44.28 -2.43 11.55
N ALA A 380 -43.14 -2.98 11.15
CA ALA A 380 -43.07 -4.38 10.68
C ALA A 380 -43.18 -5.41 11.81
N ARG A 381 -42.82 -5.03 13.06
CA ARG A 381 -42.90 -5.91 14.24
C ARG A 381 -44.18 -5.69 15.07
N LEU A 382 -44.82 -4.54 14.96
CA LEU A 382 -46.03 -4.17 15.68
C LEU A 382 -47.08 -3.59 14.72
N GLU A 383 -48.06 -4.42 14.35
CA GLU A 383 -49.29 -3.90 13.76
C GLU A 383 -50.17 -3.35 14.88
N PHE A 384 -50.53 -2.08 14.86
CA PHE A 384 -51.41 -1.50 15.85
C PHE A 384 -52.42 -0.52 15.23
N SER A 385 -53.56 -0.40 15.94
CA SER A 385 -54.58 0.60 15.65
C SER A 385 -55.04 1.26 16.94
N VAL A 386 -55.30 2.56 16.86
CA VAL A 386 -55.78 3.39 17.97
C VAL A 386 -57.10 4.00 17.58
N PHE A 387 -58.14 3.74 18.38
CA PHE A 387 -59.54 4.21 18.09
C PHE A 387 -60.35 4.34 19.35
N PRO A 388 -61.39 5.25 19.32
CA PRO A 388 -61.62 6.25 18.32
C PRO A 388 -60.62 7.37 18.40
N ASN A 389 -60.39 8.10 17.29
CA ASN A 389 -59.62 9.32 17.27
C ASN A 389 -60.32 10.31 16.28
N PRO A 390 -60.94 11.38 16.77
CA PRO A 390 -60.93 11.88 18.15
C PRO A 390 -61.63 10.92 19.16
N ALA A 391 -61.11 10.95 20.39
CA ALA A 391 -61.63 10.22 21.52
C ALA A 391 -62.42 11.16 22.45
N ALA A 392 -63.41 10.62 23.16
CA ALA A 392 -64.07 11.33 24.28
C ALA A 392 -63.50 10.84 25.63
N ASP A 393 -64.13 9.85 26.23
CA ASP A 393 -63.75 9.37 27.56
C ASP A 393 -62.83 8.17 27.53
N LYS A 394 -62.70 7.47 26.39
CA LYS A 394 -61.90 6.27 26.26
C LYS A 394 -61.17 6.18 24.92
N ILE A 395 -60.00 5.54 24.92
CA ILE A 395 -59.27 5.21 23.71
C ILE A 395 -58.82 3.74 23.80
N ASN A 396 -58.89 3.02 22.70
CA ASN A 396 -58.47 1.62 22.60
C ASN A 396 -57.22 1.53 21.73
N LEU A 397 -56.31 0.69 22.15
CA LEU A 397 -55.15 0.25 21.38
C LEU A 397 -55.25 -1.26 21.11
N LYS A 398 -55.38 -1.59 19.83
CA LYS A 398 -55.20 -3.00 19.38
C LYS A 398 -53.84 -3.16 18.76
N TYR A 399 -53.13 -4.25 19.09
CA TYR A 399 -51.81 -4.54 18.50
C TYR A 399 -51.54 -6.02 18.43
N SER A 400 -50.60 -6.39 17.54
CA SER A 400 -50.11 -7.76 17.39
C SER A 400 -48.59 -7.79 17.61
N LEU A 401 -48.10 -8.62 18.49
CA LEU A 401 -46.66 -8.91 18.69
C LEU A 401 -46.26 -10.13 17.88
N LEU A 402 -45.17 -9.99 17.09
CA LEU A 402 -44.59 -11.07 16.31
C LEU A 402 -43.47 -11.82 17.10
N GLU A 403 -42.99 -11.22 18.19
CA GLU A 403 -42.01 -11.79 19.11
C GLU A 403 -42.31 -11.43 20.56
N GLU A 404 -41.79 -12.21 21.50
CA GLU A 404 -41.92 -11.93 22.94
C GLU A 404 -41.18 -10.60 23.26
N SER A 405 -41.88 -9.64 23.90
CA SER A 405 -41.37 -8.28 24.12
C SER A 405 -41.78 -7.68 25.45
N ASN A 406 -40.93 -6.81 26.02
CA ASN A 406 -41.30 -6.00 27.17
C ASN A 406 -42.08 -4.78 26.68
N MET A 407 -43.33 -4.62 27.06
CA MET A 407 -44.24 -3.55 26.65
C MET A 407 -44.54 -2.61 27.80
N THR A 408 -44.52 -1.32 27.52
CA THR A 408 -45.06 -0.27 28.39
C THR A 408 -45.85 0.70 27.53
N ILE A 409 -47.12 0.94 27.87
CA ILE A 409 -48.00 1.86 27.11
C ILE A 409 -48.44 2.98 28.06
N SER A 410 -48.19 4.21 27.71
CA SER A 410 -48.53 5.39 28.54
C SER A 410 -49.19 6.48 27.68
N VAL A 411 -49.99 7.34 28.30
CA VAL A 411 -50.46 8.57 27.65
C VAL A 411 -49.61 9.75 28.11
N VAL A 412 -49.14 10.53 27.18
CA VAL A 412 -48.33 11.72 27.45
C VAL A 412 -48.98 12.97 26.81
N ASP A 413 -48.78 14.12 27.44
CA ASP A 413 -49.20 15.41 26.93
C ASP A 413 -48.25 15.97 25.87
N LEU A 414 -48.50 17.18 25.35
CA LEU A 414 -47.66 17.87 24.38
C LEU A 414 -46.25 18.21 24.88
N LEU A 415 -46.08 18.26 26.21
CA LEU A 415 -44.78 18.54 26.85
C LEU A 415 -43.99 17.24 27.15
N GLY A 416 -44.58 16.08 26.84
CA GLY A 416 -43.98 14.76 27.12
C GLY A 416 -44.21 14.28 28.55
N THR A 417 -45.05 14.95 29.35
CA THR A 417 -45.40 14.52 30.71
C THR A 417 -46.35 13.33 30.66
N ILE A 418 -46.02 12.27 31.42
CA ILE A 418 -46.89 11.10 31.52
C ILE A 418 -48.14 11.48 32.31
N VAL A 419 -49.32 11.50 31.67
CA VAL A 419 -50.62 11.80 32.29
C VAL A 419 -51.38 10.51 32.66
N ILE A 420 -51.14 9.40 31.95
CA ILE A 420 -51.61 8.07 32.31
C ILE A 420 -50.42 7.11 32.22
N LYS A 421 -50.05 6.51 33.33
CA LYS A 421 -48.90 5.59 33.42
C LYS A 421 -49.33 4.14 33.17
N GLY A 422 -48.74 3.53 32.14
CA GLY A 422 -48.91 2.09 31.88
C GLY A 422 -48.02 1.24 32.78
N LYS A 423 -48.42 -0.03 32.95
CA LYS A 423 -47.57 -1.03 33.61
C LYS A 423 -46.62 -1.67 32.58
N ALA A 424 -45.37 -1.88 32.96
CA ALA A 424 -44.44 -2.64 32.16
C ALA A 424 -44.80 -4.14 32.31
N ASN A 425 -45.04 -4.81 31.21
CA ASN A 425 -45.33 -6.24 31.18
C ASN A 425 -44.54 -6.94 30.07
N LYS A 426 -43.98 -8.12 30.38
CA LYS A 426 -43.44 -9.03 29.38
C LYS A 426 -44.63 -9.76 28.73
N GLN A 427 -44.73 -9.69 27.42
CA GLN A 427 -45.84 -10.24 26.64
C GLN A 427 -45.30 -11.19 25.56
N SER A 428 -45.96 -12.34 25.42
CA SER A 428 -45.67 -13.33 24.38
C SER A 428 -46.20 -12.93 23.02
N ILE A 429 -45.85 -13.67 21.97
CA ILE A 429 -46.45 -13.55 20.64
C ILE A 429 -47.96 -13.61 20.71
N GLY A 430 -48.66 -12.67 20.09
CA GLY A 430 -50.12 -12.69 20.09
C GLY A 430 -50.77 -11.32 19.81
N LYS A 431 -52.12 -11.33 19.84
CA LYS A 431 -52.94 -10.13 19.66
C LYS A 431 -53.42 -9.64 21.01
N TYR A 432 -53.37 -8.35 21.21
CA TYR A 432 -53.71 -7.68 22.46
C TYR A 432 -54.62 -6.48 22.22
N GLU A 433 -55.44 -6.16 23.24
CA GLU A 433 -56.27 -4.96 23.26
C GLU A 433 -56.15 -4.33 24.65
N ASN A 434 -55.85 -3.04 24.68
CA ASN A 434 -55.82 -2.22 25.89
C ASN A 434 -56.75 -1.01 25.76
N GLN A 435 -57.48 -0.72 26.82
CA GLN A 435 -58.36 0.48 26.90
C GLN A 435 -57.79 1.44 27.95
N PHE A 436 -57.79 2.72 27.62
CA PHE A 436 -57.37 3.79 28.52
C PHE A 436 -58.55 4.67 28.80
N ASP A 437 -58.80 4.98 30.08
CA ASP A 437 -59.80 5.91 30.54
C ASP A 437 -59.19 7.32 30.47
N LEU A 438 -59.82 8.21 29.68
CA LEU A 438 -59.40 9.59 29.43
C LEU A 438 -60.32 10.60 30.12
N SER A 439 -61.30 10.14 30.91
CA SER A 439 -62.35 10.99 31.53
C SER A 439 -61.76 12.12 32.39
N SER A 440 -60.60 11.88 33.02
CA SER A 440 -59.90 12.85 33.85
C SER A 440 -59.04 13.87 33.09
N LEU A 441 -58.83 13.68 31.76
CA LEU A 441 -58.01 14.55 30.93
C LEU A 441 -58.87 15.65 30.27
N SER A 442 -58.31 16.81 30.07
CA SER A 442 -58.96 17.91 29.34
C SER A 442 -58.94 17.63 27.83
N GLU A 443 -59.83 18.36 27.11
CA GLU A 443 -59.77 18.39 25.65
C GLU A 443 -58.38 18.87 25.18
N GLY A 444 -57.89 18.25 24.10
CA GLY A 444 -56.56 18.61 23.58
C GLY A 444 -55.85 17.48 22.83
N THR A 445 -54.64 17.76 22.45
CA THR A 445 -53.77 16.78 21.75
C THR A 445 -52.87 16.03 22.75
N TYR A 446 -52.87 14.70 22.63
CA TYR A 446 -52.06 13.78 23.44
C TYR A 446 -51.37 12.79 22.55
N PHE A 447 -50.40 12.07 23.11
CA PHE A 447 -49.72 10.96 22.45
C PHE A 447 -49.87 9.67 23.27
N LEU A 448 -50.19 8.58 22.59
CA LEU A 448 -50.04 7.26 23.14
C LEU A 448 -48.59 6.80 22.93
N SER A 449 -47.82 6.73 24.00
CA SER A 449 -46.40 6.34 23.99
C SER A 449 -46.30 4.85 24.25
N ILE A 450 -45.89 4.09 23.24
CA ILE A 450 -45.78 2.66 23.26
C ILE A 450 -44.26 2.33 23.29
N LYS A 451 -43.75 1.86 24.42
CA LYS A 451 -42.40 1.39 24.59
C LYS A 451 -42.34 -0.11 24.42
N ILE A 452 -41.52 -0.59 23.47
CA ILE A 452 -41.25 -1.98 23.17
C ILE A 452 -39.76 -2.23 23.37
N ASN A 453 -39.38 -3.04 24.37
CA ASN A 453 -37.98 -3.24 24.76
C ASN A 453 -37.27 -1.89 25.01
N SER A 454 -36.34 -1.48 24.14
CA SER A 454 -35.62 -0.19 24.20
C SER A 454 -36.21 0.91 23.31
N GLU A 455 -37.22 0.61 22.49
CA GLU A 455 -37.75 1.50 21.46
C GLU A 455 -39.08 2.13 21.88
N ILE A 456 -39.37 3.37 21.41
CA ILE A 456 -40.60 4.11 21.74
C ILE A 456 -41.27 4.57 20.45
N ILE A 457 -42.60 4.28 20.36
CA ILE A 457 -43.49 4.81 19.31
C ILE A 457 -44.45 5.77 19.97
N ASN A 458 -44.63 6.95 19.40
CA ASN A 458 -45.65 7.93 19.84
C ASN A 458 -46.74 8.06 18.76
N HIS A 459 -47.99 7.74 19.13
CA HIS A 459 -49.15 7.88 18.25
C HIS A 459 -50.02 9.04 18.74
N LYS A 460 -50.21 10.07 17.88
CA LYS A 460 -51.02 11.25 18.20
C LYS A 460 -52.51 10.93 18.19
N PHE A 461 -53.22 11.37 19.20
CA PHE A 461 -54.68 11.38 19.23
C PHE A 461 -55.24 12.69 19.83
N VAL A 462 -56.51 12.95 19.63
CA VAL A 462 -57.19 14.17 20.08
C VAL A 462 -58.33 13.79 20.98
N ILE A 463 -58.47 14.49 22.11
CA ILE A 463 -59.64 14.38 23.00
C ILE A 463 -60.61 15.50 22.67
N LEU A 464 -61.86 15.15 22.36
CA LEU A 464 -62.98 16.06 22.20
C LEU A 464 -64.11 15.55 23.06
N LYS A 465 -64.60 16.37 23.98
CA LYS A 465 -65.70 16.05 24.90
C LYS A 465 -66.96 16.82 24.57
#